data_65047dfa39f2ed9a695c4c71b92572f0
#
_entry.id   65047dfa39f2ed9a695c4c71b92572f0
#
_cell.length_a   1.000
_cell.length_b   1.000
_cell.length_c   1.000
_cell.angle_alpha   90.00
_cell.angle_beta   90.00
_cell.angle_gamma   90.00
#
_symmetry.space_group_name_H-M   'P 1'
#
loop_
_entity.id
_entity.type
_entity.pdbx_description
1 polymer ?
#
loop_
_entity_poly.entity_id
_entity_poly.type
_entity_poly.pdbx_seq_one_letter_code
_entity_poly.pdbx_strand_id
1 'polypeptide(L)'
;AYKLEVRHPPGAPFFMLTGNFFTQFTDDPTKVAFCVNIMSALLSALCILFLFWSITHLARKLICKDGVVTSLSQLIVIMGSGLTGALAYTWSDTFWFSAVEGEVYAYSSMFTALVFWLILKWEDHADEPHSDRWLVLIFYLTGLSIGVHLLNLLCLPAITLVYYYKRYPSANLKGSLVALGVSMLLVAAVLYGVVPGIVK
;
A
#
# COMPACT_ATOMS: atom_id res chain seq x y z
N ALA A 1 8.85 -8.59 18.65
CA ALA A 1 8.68 -9.66 17.66
C ALA A 1 9.24 -11.00 18.18
N TYR A 2 10.51 -11.07 18.56
CA TYR A 2 11.19 -12.34 18.93
C TYR A 2 10.43 -13.17 19.97
N LYS A 3 9.97 -12.56 21.06
CA LYS A 3 9.21 -13.24 22.13
C LYS A 3 7.69 -13.20 21.95
N LEU A 4 7.17 -12.64 20.85
CA LEU A 4 5.73 -12.42 20.60
C LEU A 4 5.00 -11.69 21.75
N GLU A 5 5.68 -10.81 22.47
CA GLU A 5 5.09 -10.01 23.52
C GLU A 5 4.13 -8.97 22.94
N VAL A 6 3.06 -8.67 23.69
CA VAL A 6 2.07 -7.67 23.29
C VAL A 6 2.72 -6.28 23.31
N ARG A 7 2.67 -5.58 22.16
CA ARG A 7 3.14 -4.19 22.04
C ARG A 7 2.17 -3.21 22.70
N HIS A 8 2.66 -2.00 22.88
CA HIS A 8 1.85 -0.86 23.28
C HIS A 8 0.62 -0.70 22.37
N PRO A 9 -0.59 -0.37 22.94
CA PRO A 9 -1.81 -0.19 22.13
C PRO A 9 -1.62 0.81 20.98
N PRO A 10 -2.24 0.56 19.81
CA PRO A 10 -3.22 -0.50 19.50
C PRO A 10 -2.61 -1.87 19.17
N GLY A 11 -1.30 -2.06 19.38
CA GLY A 11 -0.57 -3.26 18.97
C GLY A 11 -0.29 -3.29 17.45
N ALA A 12 0.51 -4.25 17.03
CA ALA A 12 0.82 -4.51 15.63
C ALA A 12 0.96 -6.03 15.44
N PRO A 13 -0.13 -6.81 15.57
CA PRO A 13 -0.04 -8.27 15.65
C PRO A 13 0.55 -8.88 14.37
N PHE A 14 0.20 -8.37 13.22
CA PHE A 14 0.71 -8.89 11.96
C PHE A 14 2.20 -8.55 11.75
N PHE A 15 2.64 -7.36 12.16
CA PHE A 15 4.06 -7.00 12.19
C PHE A 15 4.83 -7.92 13.15
N MET A 16 4.28 -8.21 14.32
CA MET A 16 4.92 -9.06 15.32
C MET A 16 5.07 -10.50 14.83
N LEU A 17 4.04 -11.06 14.18
CA LEU A 17 4.10 -12.40 13.58
C LEU A 17 5.12 -12.48 12.44
N THR A 18 5.10 -11.51 11.53
CA THR A 18 6.06 -11.47 10.42
C THR A 18 7.49 -11.28 10.93
N GLY A 19 7.70 -10.36 11.88
CA GLY A 19 8.99 -10.15 12.51
C GLY A 19 9.48 -11.39 13.25
N ASN A 20 8.59 -12.10 13.95
CA ASN A 20 8.94 -13.38 14.58
C ASN A 20 9.40 -14.40 13.54
N PHE A 21 8.69 -14.52 12.41
CA PHE A 21 9.11 -15.42 11.33
C PHE A 21 10.54 -15.12 10.84
N PHE A 22 10.87 -13.82 10.66
CA PHE A 22 12.23 -13.44 10.27
C PHE A 22 13.28 -13.77 11.34
N THR A 23 12.93 -13.76 12.62
CA THR A 23 13.86 -14.14 13.69
C THR A 23 14.15 -15.63 13.76
N GLN A 24 13.37 -16.48 13.08
CA GLN A 24 13.66 -17.93 13.00
C GLN A 24 14.87 -18.26 12.10
N PHE A 25 15.37 -17.28 11.32
CA PHE A 25 16.56 -17.48 10.49
C PHE A 25 17.89 -17.36 11.26
N THR A 26 17.85 -17.18 12.58
CA THR A 26 19.04 -17.12 13.42
C THR A 26 18.82 -17.76 14.79
N ASP A 27 19.77 -18.55 15.24
CA ASP A 27 19.81 -19.10 16.61
C ASP A 27 20.56 -18.14 17.59
N ASP A 28 21.20 -17.11 17.06
CA ASP A 28 21.99 -16.13 17.83
C ASP A 28 21.11 -14.96 18.26
N PRO A 29 20.80 -14.80 19.57
CA PRO A 29 19.98 -13.69 20.07
C PRO A 29 20.54 -12.31 19.74
N THR A 30 21.84 -12.18 19.51
CA THR A 30 22.47 -10.87 19.17
C THR A 30 22.14 -10.43 17.74
N LYS A 31 21.71 -11.35 16.87
CA LYS A 31 21.35 -11.09 15.47
C LYS A 31 19.86 -10.87 15.24
N VAL A 32 19.03 -11.05 16.25
CA VAL A 32 17.56 -10.89 16.15
C VAL A 32 17.17 -9.51 15.58
N ALA A 33 17.76 -8.44 16.09
CA ALA A 33 17.50 -7.09 15.59
C ALA A 33 17.87 -6.94 14.11
N PHE A 34 18.98 -7.52 13.69
CA PHE A 34 19.43 -7.54 12.31
C PHE A 34 18.43 -8.25 11.38
N CYS A 35 17.87 -9.39 11.80
CA CYS A 35 16.84 -10.09 11.04
C CYS A 35 15.57 -9.25 10.85
N VAL A 36 15.12 -8.53 11.88
CA VAL A 36 13.97 -7.63 11.77
C VAL A 36 14.28 -6.43 10.86
N ASN A 37 15.49 -5.89 10.91
CA ASN A 37 15.91 -4.81 10.01
C ASN A 37 15.98 -5.29 8.55
N ILE A 38 16.43 -6.54 8.29
CA ILE A 38 16.35 -7.13 6.94
C ILE A 38 14.89 -7.19 6.45
N MET A 39 13.95 -7.59 7.31
CA MET A 39 12.52 -7.56 6.97
C MET A 39 12.09 -6.16 6.52
N SER A 40 12.44 -5.12 7.29
CA SER A 40 12.11 -3.72 6.95
C SER A 40 12.73 -3.30 5.62
N ALA A 41 13.99 -3.66 5.37
CA ALA A 41 14.68 -3.37 4.11
C ALA A 41 14.00 -4.05 2.90
N LEU A 42 13.62 -5.32 3.02
CA LEU A 42 12.90 -6.05 1.97
C LEU A 42 11.52 -5.46 1.69
N LEU A 43 10.77 -5.11 2.74
CA LEU A 43 9.46 -4.47 2.61
C LEU A 43 9.58 -3.07 1.97
N SER A 44 10.63 -2.32 2.32
CA SER A 44 10.92 -1.04 1.68
C SER A 44 11.26 -1.20 0.20
N ALA A 45 12.04 -2.20 -0.17
CA ALA A 45 12.32 -2.50 -1.58
C ALA A 45 11.03 -2.83 -2.36
N LEU A 46 10.12 -3.61 -1.78
CA LEU A 46 8.81 -3.88 -2.37
C LEU A 46 7.95 -2.61 -2.47
N CYS A 47 7.99 -1.74 -1.48
CA CYS A 47 7.32 -0.43 -1.53
C CYS A 47 7.79 0.38 -2.75
N ILE A 48 9.09 0.49 -2.97
CA ILE A 48 9.68 1.19 -4.12
C ILE A 48 9.28 0.53 -5.44
N LEU A 49 9.23 -0.79 -5.51
CA LEU A 49 8.77 -1.53 -6.69
C LEU A 49 7.32 -1.19 -7.05
N PHE A 50 6.40 -1.23 -6.07
CA PHE A 50 4.99 -0.89 -6.31
C PHE A 50 4.80 0.59 -6.63
N LEU A 51 5.59 1.47 -6.03
CA LEU A 51 5.61 2.89 -6.38
C LEU A 51 6.07 3.10 -7.83
N PHE A 52 7.16 2.47 -8.23
CA PHE A 52 7.65 2.50 -9.61
C PHE A 52 6.56 2.03 -10.60
N TRP A 53 5.92 0.91 -10.32
CA TRP A 53 4.83 0.39 -11.16
C TRP A 53 3.62 1.31 -11.20
N SER A 54 3.27 1.95 -10.09
CA SER A 54 2.17 2.92 -10.05
C SER A 54 2.47 4.16 -10.89
N ILE A 55 3.69 4.70 -10.79
CA ILE A 55 4.10 5.87 -11.58
C ILE A 55 4.14 5.54 -13.07
N THR A 56 4.75 4.41 -13.46
CA THR A 56 4.82 3.99 -14.86
C THR A 56 3.44 3.70 -15.43
N HIS A 57 2.52 3.14 -14.63
CA HIS A 57 1.13 2.91 -15.03
C HIS A 57 0.41 4.23 -15.33
N LEU A 58 0.49 5.20 -14.42
CA LEU A 58 -0.12 6.52 -14.60
C LEU A 58 0.52 7.29 -15.76
N ALA A 59 1.85 7.27 -15.87
CA ALA A 59 2.57 7.90 -16.99
C ALA A 59 2.15 7.31 -18.34
N ARG A 60 1.98 5.99 -18.42
CA ARG A 60 1.46 5.32 -19.62
C ARG A 60 0.07 5.82 -20.00
N LYS A 61 -0.84 5.95 -19.05
CA LYS A 61 -2.20 6.48 -19.29
C LYS A 61 -2.20 7.93 -19.78
N LEU A 62 -1.26 8.74 -19.31
CA LEU A 62 -1.15 10.15 -19.71
C LEU A 62 -0.51 10.33 -21.08
N ILE A 63 0.49 9.49 -21.42
CA ILE A 63 1.35 9.68 -22.60
C ILE A 63 0.85 8.89 -23.80
N CYS A 64 0.30 7.69 -23.58
CA CYS A 64 -0.09 6.78 -24.64
C CYS A 64 -1.60 6.87 -24.91
N LYS A 65 -1.98 7.22 -26.14
CA LYS A 65 -3.34 7.02 -26.62
C LYS A 65 -3.63 5.52 -26.61
N ASP A 66 -4.78 5.12 -26.14
CA ASP A 66 -5.21 3.73 -26.01
C ASP A 66 -4.31 2.83 -25.14
N GLY A 67 -3.46 3.42 -24.32
CA GLY A 67 -2.59 2.70 -23.36
C GLY A 67 -1.47 1.87 -24.00
N VAL A 68 -1.25 1.99 -25.33
CA VAL A 68 -0.23 1.23 -26.05
C VAL A 68 1.01 2.09 -26.31
N VAL A 69 2.18 1.58 -25.90
CA VAL A 69 3.46 2.21 -26.18
C VAL A 69 3.85 1.94 -27.63
N THR A 70 3.95 2.99 -28.45
CA THR A 70 4.21 2.89 -29.89
C THR A 70 5.58 3.43 -30.29
N SER A 71 6.28 4.14 -29.41
CA SER A 71 7.59 4.74 -29.71
C SER A 71 8.59 4.59 -28.58
N LEU A 72 9.87 4.59 -28.94
CA LEU A 72 10.98 4.58 -27.97
C LEU A 72 10.94 5.80 -27.04
N SER A 73 10.56 6.97 -27.57
CA SER A 73 10.41 8.19 -26.76
C SER A 73 9.39 8.02 -25.65
N GLN A 74 8.21 7.45 -25.96
CA GLN A 74 7.17 7.16 -24.95
C GLN A 74 7.72 6.20 -23.91
N LEU A 75 8.41 5.13 -24.31
CA LEU A 75 9.00 4.17 -23.38
C LEU A 75 10.00 4.85 -22.43
N ILE A 76 10.92 5.68 -22.98
CA ILE A 76 11.93 6.40 -22.19
C ILE A 76 11.25 7.34 -21.17
N VAL A 77 10.23 8.07 -21.58
CA VAL A 77 9.53 9.00 -20.70
C VAL A 77 8.80 8.25 -19.59
N ILE A 78 8.10 7.16 -19.89
CA ILE A 78 7.39 6.35 -18.91
C ILE A 78 8.36 5.73 -17.90
N MET A 79 9.40 5.07 -18.37
CA MET A 79 10.39 4.41 -17.50
C MET A 79 11.21 5.44 -16.72
N GLY A 80 11.58 6.56 -17.36
CA GLY A 80 12.29 7.66 -16.73
C GLY A 80 11.47 8.31 -15.62
N SER A 81 10.17 8.55 -15.82
CA SER A 81 9.27 9.06 -14.79
C SER A 81 9.19 8.12 -13.58
N GLY A 82 9.04 6.81 -13.84
CA GLY A 82 9.02 5.79 -12.80
C GLY A 82 10.32 5.76 -12.00
N LEU A 83 11.45 5.73 -12.68
CA LEU A 83 12.78 5.72 -12.04
C LEU A 83 13.01 6.99 -11.21
N THR A 84 12.72 8.16 -11.78
CA THR A 84 12.91 9.44 -11.07
C THR A 84 12.08 9.50 -9.80
N GLY A 85 10.78 9.17 -9.88
CA GLY A 85 9.90 9.19 -8.70
C GLY A 85 10.28 8.14 -7.66
N ALA A 86 10.58 6.92 -8.08
CA ALA A 86 11.00 5.83 -7.18
C ALA A 86 12.34 6.16 -6.49
N LEU A 87 13.34 6.64 -7.24
CA LEU A 87 14.64 7.03 -6.68
C LEU A 87 14.53 8.24 -5.76
N ALA A 88 13.75 9.26 -6.12
CA ALA A 88 13.53 10.43 -5.27
C ALA A 88 12.95 10.02 -3.90
N TYR A 89 12.00 9.07 -3.87
CA TYR A 89 11.45 8.55 -2.62
C TYR A 89 12.45 7.68 -1.86
N THR A 90 13.20 6.82 -2.56
CA THR A 90 14.24 5.97 -1.96
C THR A 90 15.29 6.79 -1.21
N TRP A 91 15.69 7.94 -1.77
CA TRP A 91 16.72 8.81 -1.20
C TRP A 91 16.17 9.86 -0.21
N SER A 92 14.87 9.81 0.11
CA SER A 92 14.34 10.66 1.17
C SER A 92 14.77 10.16 2.55
N ASP A 93 15.19 11.05 3.43
CA ASP A 93 15.69 10.71 4.77
C ASP A 93 14.68 9.89 5.57
N THR A 94 13.42 10.30 5.57
CA THR A 94 12.34 9.62 6.32
C THR A 94 12.12 8.19 5.84
N PHE A 95 12.16 7.96 4.53
CA PHE A 95 11.98 6.61 3.99
C PHE A 95 13.20 5.73 4.26
N TRP A 96 14.40 6.28 4.10
CA TRP A 96 15.65 5.58 4.40
C TRP A 96 15.71 5.15 5.87
N PHE A 97 15.34 6.04 6.77
CA PHE A 97 15.26 5.75 8.21
C PHE A 97 14.33 4.56 8.48
N SER A 98 13.13 4.57 7.90
CA SER A 98 12.17 3.47 8.04
C SER A 98 12.66 2.15 7.44
N ALA A 99 13.51 2.20 6.40
CA ALA A 99 14.03 1.01 5.74
C ALA A 99 15.10 0.28 6.57
N VAL A 100 15.82 0.97 7.42
CA VAL A 100 16.93 0.40 8.23
C VAL A 100 16.54 0.09 9.66
N GLU A 101 15.35 0.48 10.09
CA GLU A 101 14.83 0.25 11.43
C GLU A 101 13.75 -0.85 11.45
N GLY A 102 13.72 -1.65 12.52
CA GLY A 102 12.73 -2.68 12.78
C GLY A 102 11.39 -2.12 13.25
N GLU A 103 10.82 -1.14 12.51
CA GLU A 103 9.59 -0.43 12.83
C GLU A 103 8.46 -0.72 11.84
N VAL A 104 7.24 -0.40 12.24
CA VAL A 104 6.02 -0.70 11.47
C VAL A 104 5.89 0.12 10.17
N TYR A 105 6.63 1.23 10.04
CA TYR A 105 6.46 2.19 8.96
C TYR A 105 6.86 1.65 7.57
N ALA A 106 7.97 0.90 7.49
CA ALA A 106 8.37 0.24 6.24
C ALA A 106 7.27 -0.70 5.73
N TYR A 107 6.70 -1.49 6.63
CA TYR A 107 5.64 -2.45 6.32
C TYR A 107 4.33 -1.73 5.93
N SER A 108 3.96 -0.68 6.66
CA SER A 108 2.79 0.14 6.35
C SER A 108 2.92 0.81 4.97
N SER A 109 4.08 1.37 4.66
CA SER A 109 4.37 1.99 3.35
C SER A 109 4.28 0.99 2.21
N MET A 110 4.76 -0.23 2.41
CA MET A 110 4.64 -1.32 1.43
C MET A 110 3.17 -1.66 1.17
N PHE A 111 2.33 -1.82 2.21
CA PHE A 111 0.90 -2.07 2.03
C PHE A 111 0.20 -0.92 1.29
N THR A 112 0.53 0.31 1.64
CA THR A 112 0.00 1.51 0.97
C THR A 112 0.31 1.49 -0.52
N ALA A 113 1.56 1.25 -0.90
CA ALA A 113 2.00 1.19 -2.29
C ALA A 113 1.37 0.01 -3.05
N LEU A 114 1.30 -1.17 -2.40
CA LEU A 114 0.67 -2.36 -2.96
C LEU A 114 -0.82 -2.15 -3.24
N VAL A 115 -1.58 -1.68 -2.25
CA VAL A 115 -3.03 -1.45 -2.37
C VAL A 115 -3.33 -0.39 -3.44
N PHE A 116 -2.52 0.68 -3.48
CA PHE A 116 -2.65 1.70 -4.51
C PHE A 116 -2.34 1.15 -5.91
N TRP A 117 -1.31 0.35 -6.07
CA TRP A 117 -1.03 -0.33 -7.34
C TRP A 117 -2.15 -1.28 -7.76
N LEU A 118 -2.71 -2.05 -6.81
CA LEU A 118 -3.80 -2.98 -7.09
C LEU A 118 -5.09 -2.28 -7.54
N ILE A 119 -5.43 -1.11 -6.99
CA ILE A 119 -6.62 -0.37 -7.46
C ILE A 119 -6.44 0.16 -8.89
N LEU A 120 -5.23 0.56 -9.26
CA LEU A 120 -4.93 0.92 -10.65
C LEU A 120 -5.04 -0.30 -11.59
N LYS A 121 -4.61 -1.48 -11.13
CA LYS A 121 -4.78 -2.74 -11.87
C LYS A 121 -6.24 -3.13 -12.01
N TRP A 122 -7.02 -2.99 -10.94
CA TRP A 122 -8.45 -3.22 -11.01
C TRP A 122 -9.12 -2.27 -12.01
N GLU A 123 -8.74 -1.01 -12.05
CA GLU A 123 -9.29 -0.02 -12.97
C GLU A 123 -9.10 -0.43 -14.44
N ASP A 124 -7.94 -1.00 -14.80
CA ASP A 124 -7.70 -1.53 -16.16
C ASP A 124 -8.60 -2.72 -16.51
N HIS A 125 -8.92 -3.57 -15.53
CA HIS A 125 -9.69 -4.81 -15.71
C HIS A 125 -11.14 -4.74 -15.22
N ALA A 126 -11.62 -3.54 -14.82
CA ALA A 126 -12.91 -3.37 -14.15
C ALA A 126 -14.11 -3.82 -14.99
N ASP A 127 -13.97 -3.81 -16.30
CA ASP A 127 -15.03 -4.20 -17.25
C ASP A 127 -14.98 -5.70 -17.63
N GLU A 128 -14.00 -6.44 -17.12
CA GLU A 128 -13.86 -7.89 -17.33
C GLU A 128 -14.73 -8.69 -16.36
N PRO A 129 -15.17 -9.92 -16.78
CA PRO A 129 -15.87 -10.84 -15.89
C PRO A 129 -15.05 -11.13 -14.61
N HIS A 130 -15.72 -11.09 -13.47
CA HIS A 130 -15.11 -11.36 -12.16
C HIS A 130 -14.04 -10.34 -11.70
N SER A 131 -14.05 -9.13 -12.24
CA SER A 131 -13.15 -8.04 -11.80
C SER A 131 -13.26 -7.73 -10.30
N ASP A 132 -14.40 -8.02 -9.67
CA ASP A 132 -14.62 -7.80 -8.23
C ASP A 132 -13.66 -8.59 -7.33
N ARG A 133 -13.02 -9.66 -7.83
CA ARG A 133 -11.95 -10.36 -7.09
C ARG A 133 -10.79 -9.45 -6.70
N TRP A 134 -10.47 -8.46 -7.54
CA TRP A 134 -9.44 -7.46 -7.21
C TRP A 134 -9.86 -6.60 -6.02
N LEU A 135 -11.13 -6.19 -5.97
CA LEU A 135 -11.65 -5.41 -4.83
C LEU A 135 -11.63 -6.23 -3.54
N VAL A 136 -12.02 -7.51 -3.60
CA VAL A 136 -11.93 -8.41 -2.44
C VAL A 136 -10.49 -8.52 -1.94
N LEU A 137 -9.52 -8.68 -2.84
CA LEU A 137 -8.09 -8.72 -2.48
C LEU A 137 -7.63 -7.39 -1.86
N ILE A 138 -8.01 -6.25 -2.44
CA ILE A 138 -7.67 -4.91 -1.93
C ILE A 138 -8.21 -4.73 -0.51
N PHE A 139 -9.47 -5.06 -0.26
CA PHE A 139 -10.08 -4.94 1.08
C PHE A 139 -9.47 -5.93 2.07
N TYR A 140 -9.15 -7.15 1.64
CA TYR A 140 -8.44 -8.13 2.47
C TYR A 140 -7.07 -7.60 2.91
N LEU A 141 -6.25 -7.10 1.96
CA LEU A 141 -4.94 -6.54 2.26
C LEU A 141 -5.02 -5.27 3.11
N THR A 142 -6.02 -4.42 2.87
CA THR A 142 -6.30 -3.26 3.72
C THR A 142 -6.64 -3.68 5.15
N GLY A 143 -7.49 -4.70 5.32
CA GLY A 143 -7.80 -5.28 6.62
C GLY A 143 -6.56 -5.87 7.31
N LEU A 144 -5.72 -6.62 6.58
CA LEU A 144 -4.49 -7.20 7.11
C LEU A 144 -3.49 -6.11 7.54
N SER A 145 -3.43 -5.00 6.81
CA SER A 145 -2.55 -3.87 7.13
C SER A 145 -2.90 -3.16 8.44
N ILE A 146 -4.15 -3.26 8.92
CA ILE A 146 -4.56 -2.77 10.25
C ILE A 146 -3.75 -3.47 11.34
N GLY A 147 -3.42 -4.74 11.15
CA GLY A 147 -2.55 -5.51 12.05
C GLY A 147 -1.06 -5.09 12.01
N VAL A 148 -0.71 -4.11 11.16
CA VAL A 148 0.62 -3.49 11.09
C VAL A 148 0.53 -2.05 11.60
N HIS A 149 -0.27 -1.22 10.92
CA HIS A 149 -0.43 0.19 11.26
C HIS A 149 -1.69 0.78 10.64
N LEU A 150 -2.41 1.64 11.38
CA LEU A 150 -3.67 2.23 10.94
C LEU A 150 -3.54 3.24 9.78
N LEU A 151 -2.33 3.71 9.50
CA LEU A 151 -2.07 4.72 8.46
C LEU A 151 -2.58 4.29 7.08
N ASN A 152 -2.55 2.97 6.79
CA ASN A 152 -3.02 2.45 5.50
C ASN A 152 -4.52 2.68 5.24
N LEU A 153 -5.33 2.94 6.27
CA LEU A 153 -6.73 3.32 6.09
C LEU A 153 -6.91 4.62 5.30
N LEU A 154 -5.88 5.46 5.25
CA LEU A 154 -5.88 6.67 4.42
C LEU A 154 -5.92 6.39 2.91
N CYS A 155 -5.68 5.14 2.48
CA CYS A 155 -5.87 4.72 1.08
C CYS A 155 -7.35 4.61 0.71
N LEU A 156 -8.27 4.40 1.66
CA LEU A 156 -9.70 4.20 1.38
C LEU A 156 -10.33 5.34 0.57
N PRO A 157 -10.07 6.64 0.86
CA PRO A 157 -10.55 7.73 0.03
C PRO A 157 -10.10 7.64 -1.44
N ALA A 158 -8.83 7.31 -1.67
CA ALA A 158 -8.29 7.16 -3.02
C ALA A 158 -8.93 5.96 -3.76
N ILE A 159 -9.05 4.81 -3.10
CA ILE A 159 -9.71 3.61 -3.64
C ILE A 159 -11.15 3.93 -4.02
N THR A 160 -11.88 4.59 -3.12
CA THR A 160 -13.29 4.95 -3.34
C THR A 160 -13.46 5.90 -4.51
N LEU A 161 -12.57 6.87 -4.68
CA LEU A 161 -12.61 7.79 -5.83
C LEU A 161 -12.29 7.06 -7.14
N VAL A 162 -11.27 6.21 -7.20
CA VAL A 162 -10.96 5.43 -8.41
C VAL A 162 -12.16 4.56 -8.78
N TYR A 163 -12.76 3.88 -7.80
CA TYR A 163 -13.98 3.09 -8.01
C TYR A 163 -15.13 3.95 -8.55
N TYR A 164 -15.40 5.11 -7.92
CA TYR A 164 -16.47 6.02 -8.30
C TYR A 164 -16.29 6.49 -9.75
N TYR A 165 -15.13 7.02 -10.11
CA TYR A 165 -14.88 7.52 -11.46
C TYR A 165 -14.90 6.41 -12.53
N LYS A 166 -14.51 5.20 -12.18
CA LYS A 166 -14.54 4.07 -13.12
C LYS A 166 -15.95 3.54 -13.34
N ARG A 167 -16.80 3.46 -12.30
CA ARG A 167 -18.14 2.86 -12.38
C ARG A 167 -19.25 3.82 -12.78
N TYR A 168 -19.05 5.13 -12.62
CA TYR A 168 -20.06 6.14 -12.90
C TYR A 168 -19.61 7.08 -14.03
N PRO A 169 -20.04 6.85 -15.30
CA PRO A 169 -19.64 7.68 -16.44
C PRO A 169 -20.06 9.16 -16.32
N SER A 170 -21.13 9.44 -15.55
CA SER A 170 -21.61 10.79 -15.26
C SER A 170 -21.04 11.38 -13.98
N ALA A 171 -19.82 10.96 -13.58
CA ALA A 171 -19.16 11.43 -12.38
C ALA A 171 -19.06 12.96 -12.37
N ASN A 172 -19.36 13.57 -11.21
CA ASN A 172 -19.36 15.01 -11.00
C ASN A 172 -18.86 15.36 -9.60
N LEU A 173 -18.61 16.65 -9.37
CA LEU A 173 -18.06 17.12 -8.11
C LEU A 173 -18.93 16.72 -6.89
N LYS A 174 -20.27 16.81 -7.00
CA LYS A 174 -21.17 16.44 -5.89
C LYS A 174 -21.03 14.95 -5.56
N GLY A 175 -21.03 14.09 -6.56
CA GLY A 175 -20.82 12.64 -6.37
C GLY A 175 -19.43 12.32 -5.81
N SER A 176 -18.38 13.03 -6.23
CA SER A 176 -17.03 12.89 -5.66
C SER A 176 -16.99 13.25 -4.18
N LEU A 177 -17.67 14.32 -3.77
CA LEU A 177 -17.77 14.70 -2.36
C LEU A 177 -18.57 13.67 -1.54
N VAL A 178 -19.63 13.09 -2.11
CA VAL A 178 -20.37 12.00 -1.48
C VAL A 178 -19.49 10.76 -1.33
N ALA A 179 -18.75 10.36 -2.39
CA ALA A 179 -17.84 9.23 -2.34
C ALA A 179 -16.74 9.42 -1.27
N LEU A 180 -16.17 10.62 -1.17
CA LEU A 180 -15.24 10.96 -0.09
C LEU A 180 -15.91 10.89 1.29
N GLY A 181 -17.11 11.43 1.45
CA GLY A 181 -17.87 11.35 2.69
C GLY A 181 -18.11 9.90 3.13
N VAL A 182 -18.53 9.03 2.20
CA VAL A 182 -18.69 7.59 2.46
C VAL A 182 -17.37 6.95 2.89
N SER A 183 -16.26 7.26 2.21
CA SER A 183 -14.96 6.70 2.58
C SER A 183 -14.49 7.15 3.97
N MET A 184 -14.73 8.41 4.33
CA MET A 184 -14.42 8.90 5.68
C MET A 184 -15.28 8.26 6.76
N LEU A 185 -16.56 7.98 6.47
CA LEU A 185 -17.43 7.20 7.37
C LEU A 185 -16.93 5.77 7.54
N LEU A 186 -16.45 5.13 6.46
CA LEU A 186 -15.84 3.78 6.55
C LEU A 186 -14.58 3.80 7.42
N VAL A 187 -13.68 4.78 7.20
CA VAL A 187 -12.49 4.96 8.06
C VAL A 187 -12.90 5.14 9.53
N ALA A 188 -13.87 6.01 9.80
CA ALA A 188 -14.36 6.23 11.16
C ALA A 188 -14.99 4.97 11.76
N ALA A 189 -15.77 4.20 11.00
CA ALA A 189 -16.35 2.94 11.44
C ALA A 189 -15.29 1.91 11.82
N VAL A 190 -14.20 1.82 11.06
CA VAL A 190 -13.06 0.95 11.40
C VAL A 190 -12.36 1.44 12.66
N LEU A 191 -12.02 2.73 12.75
CA LEU A 191 -11.26 3.29 13.87
C LEU A 191 -12.03 3.26 15.19
N TYR A 192 -13.34 3.51 15.18
CA TYR A 192 -14.14 3.61 16.40
C TYR A 192 -15.00 2.38 16.68
N GLY A 193 -15.25 1.54 15.67
CA GLY A 193 -16.06 0.32 15.81
C GLY A 193 -15.22 -0.94 15.88
N VAL A 194 -14.34 -1.16 14.87
CA VAL A 194 -13.60 -2.43 14.73
C VAL A 194 -12.40 -2.46 15.67
N VAL A 195 -11.54 -1.43 15.63
CA VAL A 195 -10.28 -1.42 16.39
C VAL A 195 -10.51 -1.53 17.90
N PRO A 196 -11.39 -0.76 18.53
CA PRO A 196 -11.64 -0.91 19.98
C PRO A 196 -12.31 -2.23 20.36
N GLY A 197 -13.07 -2.83 19.44
CA GLY A 197 -13.72 -4.12 19.64
C GLY A 197 -12.77 -5.31 19.67
N ILE A 198 -11.63 -5.19 18.99
CA ILE A 198 -10.59 -6.24 18.94
C ILE A 198 -9.68 -6.16 20.19
N VAL A 199 -9.56 -4.98 20.81
CA VAL A 199 -8.64 -4.73 21.94
C VAL A 199 -9.30 -5.03 23.30
N LYS A 200 -10.59 -5.29 23.33
CA LYS A 200 -11.33 -5.75 24.52
C LYS A 200 -11.27 -7.25 24.64
#